data_ade49000a6b0616540a99d332c437525
#
_entry.id   ade49000a6b0616540a99d332c437525
#
_cell.length_a   1.000
_cell.length_b   1.000
_cell.length_c   1.000
_cell.angle_alpha   90.00
_cell.angle_beta   90.00
_cell.angle_gamma   90.00
#
_symmetry.space_group_name_H-M   'P 1'
#
loop_
_entity.id
_entity.type
_entity.pdbx_description
1 polymer ?
#
loop_
_entity_poly.entity_id
_entity_poly.type
_entity_poly.pdbx_seq_one_letter_code
_entity_poly.pdbx_strand_id
1 'polypeptide(L)'
;VHFTAPINSYTCGQFIDKCSQAIHQGADELVIKIATMGGECSYGFSLYNFLISLPVPVKTHNLGTVESMGNIIFLAGQTRTACQHSKFLFHPFHWTVNGAVDHTRMSEYAMSLDYDLQLYAAIVDECTQGAQAPLDVLDCLTAAPRILNVEEALAAGIIHSVDCLGMPAESVNWCVHT
;
A
#
# COMPACT_ATOMS: atom_id res chain seq x y z
N VAL A 1 -8.56 4.67 10.59
CA VAL A 1 -8.98 3.37 10.04
C VAL A 1 -7.84 2.37 10.21
N HIS A 2 -8.12 1.14 10.67
CA HIS A 2 -7.16 0.05 10.76
C HIS A 2 -7.35 -0.90 9.59
N PHE A 3 -6.31 -1.13 8.81
CA PHE A 3 -6.27 -2.07 7.71
C PHE A 3 -5.22 -3.17 8.02
N THR A 4 -5.69 -4.27 8.60
CA THR A 4 -4.83 -5.40 9.01
C THR A 4 -5.27 -6.70 8.32
N ALA A 5 -5.57 -6.62 7.04
CA ALA A 5 -6.20 -7.67 6.25
C ALA A 5 -5.44 -7.88 4.92
N PRO A 6 -5.60 -9.03 4.23
CA PRO A 6 -5.17 -9.17 2.85
C PRO A 6 -5.97 -8.25 1.93
N ILE A 7 -5.36 -7.86 0.81
CA ILE A 7 -6.00 -7.01 -0.20
C ILE A 7 -6.77 -7.89 -1.17
N ASN A 8 -8.10 -7.80 -1.14
CA ASN A 8 -9.03 -8.50 -2.03
C ASN A 8 -10.33 -7.70 -2.21
N SER A 9 -11.29 -8.20 -2.98
CA SER A 9 -12.55 -7.51 -3.25
C SER A 9 -13.34 -7.16 -1.98
N TYR A 10 -13.38 -8.08 -1.03
CA TYR A 10 -14.15 -7.90 0.21
C TYR A 10 -13.53 -6.83 1.12
N THR A 11 -12.23 -6.95 1.41
CA THR A 11 -11.52 -6.00 2.28
C THR A 11 -11.39 -4.61 1.65
N CYS A 12 -11.26 -4.55 0.32
CA CYS A 12 -11.30 -3.31 -0.45
C CYS A 12 -12.65 -2.59 -0.27
N GLY A 13 -13.76 -3.31 -0.46
CA GLY A 13 -15.09 -2.74 -0.27
C GLY A 13 -15.31 -2.22 1.14
N GLN A 14 -14.94 -3.00 2.15
CA GLN A 14 -15.02 -2.56 3.55
C GLN A 14 -14.18 -1.31 3.82
N PHE A 15 -12.96 -1.26 3.30
CA PHE A 15 -12.06 -0.14 3.52
C PHE A 15 -12.63 1.16 2.95
N ILE A 16 -13.12 1.13 1.71
CA ILE A 16 -13.77 2.27 1.06
C ILE A 16 -14.98 2.72 1.88
N ASP A 17 -15.82 1.79 2.32
CA ASP A 17 -16.99 2.07 3.14
C ASP A 17 -16.61 2.75 4.46
N LYS A 18 -15.61 2.23 5.19
CA LYS A 18 -15.16 2.80 6.46
C LYS A 18 -14.57 4.20 6.30
N CYS A 19 -13.75 4.44 5.28
CA CYS A 19 -13.21 5.77 4.99
C CYS A 19 -14.33 6.76 4.64
N SER A 20 -15.27 6.35 3.80
CA SER A 20 -16.41 7.17 3.39
C SER A 20 -17.34 7.50 4.56
N GLN A 21 -17.63 6.53 5.44
CA GLN A 21 -18.40 6.75 6.66
C GLN A 21 -17.70 7.72 7.62
N ALA A 22 -16.38 7.59 7.82
CA ALA A 22 -15.63 8.49 8.68
C ALA A 22 -15.73 9.95 8.19
N ILE A 23 -15.55 10.17 6.87
CA ILE A 23 -15.66 11.50 6.26
C ILE A 23 -17.09 12.02 6.38
N HIS A 24 -18.09 11.19 6.12
CA HIS A 24 -19.50 11.60 6.26
C HIS A 24 -19.87 11.97 7.70
N GLN A 25 -19.20 11.39 8.69
CA GLN A 25 -19.36 11.73 10.10
C GLN A 25 -18.52 12.94 10.54
N GLY A 26 -17.88 13.63 9.62
CA GLY A 26 -17.18 14.89 9.86
C GLY A 26 -15.68 14.73 10.17
N ALA A 27 -15.05 13.59 9.81
CA ALA A 27 -13.61 13.50 9.94
C ALA A 27 -12.92 14.50 8.99
N ASP A 28 -12.05 15.32 9.53
CA ASP A 28 -11.23 16.31 8.81
C ASP A 28 -9.85 15.76 8.44
N GLU A 29 -9.49 14.58 8.90
CA GLU A 29 -8.29 13.83 8.57
C GLU A 29 -8.55 12.32 8.70
N LEU A 30 -7.92 11.52 7.84
CA LEU A 30 -7.89 10.07 7.97
C LEU A 30 -6.49 9.58 8.32
N VAL A 31 -6.37 8.84 9.43
CA VAL A 31 -5.16 8.10 9.78
C VAL A 31 -5.39 6.63 9.46
N ILE A 32 -4.68 6.12 8.46
CA ILE A 32 -4.74 4.72 8.03
C ILE A 32 -3.58 3.95 8.66
N LYS A 33 -3.89 3.12 9.63
CA LYS A 33 -2.92 2.22 10.28
C LYS A 33 -2.91 0.90 9.56
N ILE A 34 -1.76 0.53 9.00
CA ILE A 34 -1.62 -0.59 8.06
C ILE A 34 -0.70 -1.67 8.63
N ALA A 35 -1.13 -2.92 8.53
CA ALA A 35 -0.29 -4.10 8.62
C ALA A 35 -0.87 -5.16 7.65
N THR A 36 -0.21 -5.43 6.54
CA THR A 36 -0.73 -6.31 5.49
C THR A 36 0.39 -7.01 4.74
N MET A 37 0.13 -8.23 4.31
CA MET A 37 1.00 -8.98 3.40
C MET A 37 0.73 -8.68 1.92
N GLY A 38 -0.17 -7.72 1.62
CA GLY A 38 -0.55 -7.40 0.26
C GLY A 38 -1.74 -8.22 -0.25
N GLY A 39 -1.77 -8.45 -1.54
CA GLY A 39 -2.84 -9.21 -2.22
C GLY A 39 -3.02 -8.78 -3.68
N GLU A 40 -4.25 -8.72 -4.17
CA GLU A 40 -4.57 -8.51 -5.58
C GLU A 40 -4.22 -7.10 -6.08
N CYS A 41 -3.46 -7.00 -7.18
CA CYS A 41 -2.96 -5.75 -7.74
C CYS A 41 -4.09 -4.77 -8.07
N SER A 42 -5.14 -5.24 -8.73
CA SER A 42 -6.29 -4.41 -9.14
C SER A 42 -6.97 -3.69 -7.98
N TYR A 43 -7.12 -4.37 -6.84
CA TYR A 43 -7.68 -3.76 -5.64
C TYR A 43 -6.68 -2.85 -4.93
N GLY A 44 -5.40 -3.16 -4.96
CA GLY A 44 -4.35 -2.29 -4.42
C GLY A 44 -4.29 -0.94 -5.13
N PHE A 45 -4.27 -0.93 -6.46
CA PHE A 45 -4.33 0.30 -7.25
C PHE A 45 -5.65 1.05 -7.07
N SER A 46 -6.77 0.33 -6.96
CA SER A 46 -8.08 0.94 -6.69
C SER A 46 -8.08 1.68 -5.34
N LEU A 47 -7.51 1.08 -4.30
CA LEU A 47 -7.41 1.72 -2.97
C LEU A 47 -6.46 2.91 -2.98
N TYR A 48 -5.34 2.84 -3.70
CA TYR A 48 -4.43 3.97 -3.88
C TYR A 48 -5.17 5.16 -4.50
N ASN A 49 -5.80 4.94 -5.65
CA ASN A 49 -6.54 5.99 -6.37
C ASN A 49 -7.71 6.54 -5.53
N PHE A 50 -8.41 5.68 -4.79
CA PHE A 50 -9.43 6.11 -3.86
C PHE A 50 -8.86 7.05 -2.79
N LEU A 51 -7.78 6.66 -2.11
CA LEU A 51 -7.20 7.45 -1.03
C LEU A 51 -6.69 8.82 -1.50
N ILE A 52 -6.02 8.91 -2.65
CA ILE A 52 -5.54 10.19 -3.18
C ILE A 52 -6.67 11.11 -3.68
N SER A 53 -7.87 10.54 -3.96
CA SER A 53 -9.04 11.31 -4.39
C SER A 53 -9.88 11.88 -3.24
N LEU A 54 -9.56 11.52 -1.99
CA LEU A 54 -10.35 11.94 -0.84
C LEU A 54 -10.25 13.45 -0.58
N PRO A 55 -11.33 14.10 -0.12
CA PRO A 55 -11.36 15.53 0.14
C PRO A 55 -10.69 15.94 1.47
N VAL A 56 -10.11 15.00 2.20
CA VAL A 56 -9.45 15.21 3.48
C VAL A 56 -8.01 14.65 3.44
N PRO A 57 -7.08 15.22 4.23
CA PRO A 57 -5.73 14.68 4.33
C PRO A 57 -5.72 13.21 4.79
N VAL A 58 -4.84 12.43 4.18
CA VAL A 58 -4.62 11.03 4.53
C VAL A 58 -3.21 10.86 5.10
N LYS A 59 -3.11 10.31 6.30
CA LYS A 59 -1.86 9.84 6.90
C LYS A 59 -1.84 8.31 6.88
N THR A 60 -0.71 7.73 6.51
CA THR A 60 -0.50 6.27 6.59
C THR A 60 0.56 5.94 7.64
N HIS A 61 0.33 4.86 8.36
CA HIS A 61 1.20 4.42 9.44
C HIS A 61 1.39 2.91 9.40
N ASN A 62 2.65 2.46 9.29
CA ASN A 62 3.00 1.03 9.34
C ASN A 62 3.06 0.56 10.80
N LEU A 63 2.16 -0.35 11.19
CA LEU A 63 2.11 -0.94 12.54
C LEU A 63 3.13 -2.06 12.78
N GLY A 64 3.65 -2.69 11.72
CA GLY A 64 4.56 -3.83 11.86
C GLY A 64 5.09 -4.32 10.52
N THR A 65 4.22 -4.66 9.59
CA THR A 65 4.64 -5.08 8.26
C THR A 65 3.72 -4.54 7.18
N VAL A 66 4.31 -4.02 6.10
CA VAL A 66 3.61 -3.63 4.88
C VAL A 66 4.35 -4.30 3.73
N GLU A 67 3.64 -5.15 2.98
CA GLU A 67 4.26 -5.99 1.96
C GLU A 67 3.52 -5.87 0.62
N SER A 68 4.26 -6.04 -0.49
CA SER A 68 3.72 -6.17 -1.84
C SER A 68 2.77 -5.00 -2.19
N MET A 69 1.55 -5.27 -2.62
CA MET A 69 0.53 -4.24 -2.92
C MET A 69 0.15 -3.36 -1.71
N GLY A 70 0.46 -3.81 -0.48
CA GLY A 70 0.32 -2.96 0.71
C GLY A 70 1.19 -1.70 0.65
N ASN A 71 2.36 -1.78 0.02
CA ASN A 71 3.24 -0.63 -0.16
C ASN A 71 2.57 0.47 -1.01
N ILE A 72 1.82 0.09 -2.03
CA ILE A 72 1.09 1.05 -2.88
C ILE A 72 0.01 1.79 -2.08
N ILE A 73 -0.79 1.05 -1.31
CA ILE A 73 -1.81 1.68 -0.44
C ILE A 73 -1.14 2.61 0.59
N PHE A 74 -0.02 2.18 1.16
CA PHE A 74 0.73 2.97 2.14
C PHE A 74 1.26 4.28 1.53
N LEU A 75 1.73 4.24 0.28
CA LEU A 75 2.26 5.41 -0.43
C LEU A 75 1.20 6.47 -0.77
N ALA A 76 -0.09 6.14 -0.70
CA ALA A 76 -1.17 7.12 -0.87
C ALA A 76 -1.22 8.19 0.25
N GLY A 77 -0.56 7.95 1.38
CA GLY A 77 -0.50 8.92 2.46
C GLY A 77 0.37 10.14 2.15
N GLN A 78 -0.17 11.36 2.33
CA GLN A 78 0.60 12.60 2.24
C GLN A 78 1.64 12.70 3.37
N THR A 79 1.33 12.12 4.53
CA THR A 79 2.28 11.92 5.63
C THR A 79 2.37 10.42 5.90
N ARG A 80 3.60 9.89 5.86
CA ARG A 80 3.87 8.47 5.99
C ARG A 80 4.80 8.22 7.16
N THR A 81 4.36 7.40 8.10
CA THR A 81 5.13 7.09 9.32
C THR A 81 5.16 5.59 9.59
N ALA A 82 6.06 5.14 10.45
CA ALA A 82 6.19 3.73 10.79
C ALA A 82 6.61 3.54 12.25
N CYS A 83 6.16 2.46 12.87
CA CYS A 83 6.67 2.03 14.17
C CYS A 83 8.15 1.62 14.06
N GLN A 84 8.95 1.83 15.12
CA GLN A 84 10.38 1.49 15.17
C GLN A 84 10.68 0.03 14.79
N HIS A 85 9.80 -0.90 15.14
CA HIS A 85 9.95 -2.32 14.88
C HIS A 85 9.06 -2.79 13.73
N SER A 86 9.07 -2.04 12.63
CA SER A 86 8.30 -2.35 11.43
C SER A 86 9.21 -2.56 10.22
N LYS A 87 8.66 -3.15 9.17
CA LYS A 87 9.36 -3.42 7.92
C LYS A 87 8.46 -3.19 6.71
N PHE A 88 9.12 -3.04 5.55
CA PHE A 88 8.48 -3.05 4.24
C PHE A 88 9.09 -4.16 3.40
N LEU A 89 8.28 -4.91 2.66
CA LEU A 89 8.76 -5.94 1.74
C LEU A 89 8.32 -5.61 0.32
N PHE A 90 9.31 -5.47 -0.57
CA PHE A 90 9.16 -5.46 -2.02
C PHE A 90 9.63 -6.80 -2.57
N HIS A 91 8.83 -7.46 -3.39
CA HIS A 91 9.15 -8.78 -3.91
C HIS A 91 8.56 -8.99 -5.32
N PRO A 92 9.08 -9.96 -6.09
CA PRO A 92 8.56 -10.25 -7.42
C PRO A 92 7.07 -10.55 -7.41
N PHE A 93 6.36 -10.04 -8.43
CA PHE A 93 4.97 -10.38 -8.66
C PHE A 93 4.86 -11.84 -9.10
N HIS A 94 3.81 -12.49 -8.65
CA HIS A 94 3.46 -13.82 -9.12
C HIS A 94 1.95 -13.92 -9.34
N TRP A 95 1.57 -14.62 -10.39
CA TRP A 95 0.19 -14.87 -10.70
C TRP A 95 -0.10 -16.37 -10.64
N THR A 96 -1.29 -16.70 -10.18
CA THR A 96 -1.80 -18.06 -10.27
C THR A 96 -2.79 -18.12 -11.42
N VAL A 97 -2.48 -18.94 -12.42
CA VAL A 97 -3.36 -19.21 -13.54
C VAL A 97 -4.08 -20.53 -13.28
N ASN A 98 -5.41 -20.47 -13.20
CA ASN A 98 -6.24 -21.64 -12.97
C ASN A 98 -6.79 -22.18 -14.29
N GLY A 99 -6.67 -23.49 -14.51
CA GLY A 99 -7.21 -24.19 -15.67
C GLY A 99 -6.35 -24.09 -16.94
N ALA A 100 -6.90 -24.56 -18.07
CA ALA A 100 -6.25 -24.48 -19.37
C ALA A 100 -6.38 -23.07 -19.94
N VAL A 101 -5.26 -22.53 -20.45
CA VAL A 101 -5.19 -21.19 -21.02
C VAL A 101 -4.60 -21.30 -22.43
N ASP A 102 -5.23 -20.66 -23.40
CA ASP A 102 -4.70 -20.58 -24.75
C ASP A 102 -3.61 -19.50 -24.87
N HIS A 103 -2.94 -19.49 -26.04
CA HIS A 103 -1.84 -18.56 -26.31
C HIS A 103 -2.27 -17.08 -26.19
N THR A 104 -3.46 -16.74 -26.68
CA THR A 104 -3.96 -15.36 -26.65
C THR A 104 -4.17 -14.90 -25.21
N ARG A 105 -4.83 -15.72 -24.40
CA ARG A 105 -5.07 -15.44 -23.00
C ARG A 105 -3.81 -15.34 -22.17
N MET A 106 -2.82 -16.19 -22.48
CA MET A 106 -1.49 -16.11 -21.83
C MET A 106 -0.80 -14.79 -22.18
N SER A 107 -0.89 -14.36 -23.43
CA SER A 107 -0.33 -13.07 -23.86
C SER A 107 -1.01 -11.88 -23.18
N GLU A 108 -2.33 -11.90 -23.01
CA GLU A 108 -3.08 -10.89 -22.26
C GLU A 108 -2.62 -10.80 -20.78
N TYR A 109 -2.42 -11.96 -20.15
CA TYR A 109 -1.91 -12.00 -18.77
C TYR A 109 -0.51 -11.41 -18.65
N ALA A 110 0.39 -11.77 -19.56
CA ALA A 110 1.75 -11.22 -19.58
C ALA A 110 1.74 -9.70 -19.76
N MET A 111 0.97 -9.19 -20.73
CA MET A 111 0.83 -7.73 -20.96
C MET A 111 0.26 -7.00 -19.73
N SER A 112 -0.73 -7.59 -19.07
CA SER A 112 -1.32 -7.01 -17.85
C SER A 112 -0.31 -6.98 -16.71
N LEU A 113 0.46 -8.06 -16.53
CA LEU A 113 1.49 -8.12 -15.50
C LEU A 113 2.59 -7.07 -15.75
N ASP A 114 3.07 -6.96 -16.99
CA ASP A 114 4.08 -5.97 -17.36
C ASP A 114 3.59 -4.53 -17.11
N TYR A 115 2.32 -4.27 -17.40
CA TYR A 115 1.70 -2.97 -17.12
C TYR A 115 1.61 -2.69 -15.62
N ASP A 116 1.17 -3.67 -14.83
CA ASP A 116 1.06 -3.55 -13.37
C ASP A 116 2.43 -3.30 -12.72
N LEU A 117 3.50 -3.96 -13.22
CA LEU A 117 4.89 -3.72 -12.77
C LEU A 117 5.33 -2.28 -13.01
N GLN A 118 5.08 -1.77 -14.23
CA GLN A 118 5.43 -0.39 -14.59
C GLN A 118 4.63 0.63 -13.77
N LEU A 119 3.34 0.39 -13.59
CA LEU A 119 2.47 1.26 -12.78
C LEU A 119 2.91 1.30 -11.32
N TYR A 120 3.24 0.13 -10.76
CA TYR A 120 3.76 0.04 -9.40
C TYR A 120 5.06 0.85 -9.24
N ALA A 121 6.02 0.64 -10.14
CA ALA A 121 7.29 1.35 -10.11
C ALA A 121 7.10 2.87 -10.24
N ALA A 122 6.24 3.31 -11.17
CA ALA A 122 5.94 4.72 -11.36
C ALA A 122 5.37 5.38 -10.08
N ILE A 123 4.43 4.72 -9.41
CA ILE A 123 3.86 5.22 -8.14
C ILE A 123 4.95 5.35 -7.07
N VAL A 124 5.82 4.33 -6.93
CA VAL A 124 6.90 4.41 -5.94
C VAL A 124 7.85 5.55 -6.27
N ASP A 125 8.29 5.68 -7.52
CA ASP A 125 9.20 6.73 -7.97
C ASP A 125 8.59 8.13 -7.73
N GLU A 126 7.32 8.33 -8.08
CA GLU A 126 6.61 9.58 -7.84
C GLU A 126 6.52 9.94 -6.36
N CYS A 127 6.22 8.97 -5.50
CA CYS A 127 6.04 9.18 -4.07
C CYS A 127 7.35 9.33 -3.30
N THR A 128 8.49 8.90 -3.86
CA THR A 128 9.80 8.90 -3.20
C THR A 128 10.80 9.85 -3.84
N GLN A 129 10.34 10.81 -4.64
CA GLN A 129 11.19 11.80 -5.27
C GLN A 129 12.08 12.55 -4.25
N GLY A 130 13.37 12.65 -4.55
CA GLY A 130 14.34 13.27 -3.66
C GLY A 130 14.85 12.39 -2.52
N ALA A 131 14.55 11.09 -2.54
CA ALA A 131 15.10 10.13 -1.58
C ALA A 131 16.65 10.15 -1.55
N GLN A 132 17.24 9.95 -0.37
CA GLN A 132 18.69 9.90 -0.21
C GLN A 132 19.28 8.62 -0.83
N ALA A 133 18.56 7.51 -0.73
CA ALA A 133 18.94 6.22 -1.28
C ALA A 133 17.73 5.61 -2.03
N PRO A 134 17.47 6.04 -3.29
CA PRO A 134 16.35 5.54 -4.07
C PRO A 134 16.37 4.01 -4.19
N LEU A 135 15.21 3.39 -4.10
CA LEU A 135 15.05 1.95 -4.29
C LEU A 135 14.93 1.64 -5.79
N ASP A 136 15.72 0.69 -6.29
CA ASP A 136 15.45 0.09 -7.60
C ASP A 136 14.24 -0.85 -7.48
N VAL A 137 13.07 -0.28 -7.69
CA VAL A 137 11.80 -0.98 -7.50
C VAL A 137 11.62 -2.08 -8.53
N LEU A 138 11.99 -1.83 -9.78
CA LEU A 138 11.84 -2.84 -10.85
C LEU A 138 12.72 -4.07 -10.57
N ASP A 139 13.94 -3.90 -10.07
CA ASP A 139 14.76 -5.03 -9.64
C ASP A 139 14.08 -5.81 -8.51
N CYS A 140 13.52 -5.12 -7.52
CA CYS A 140 12.79 -5.77 -6.43
C CYS A 140 11.57 -6.56 -6.89
N LEU A 141 10.88 -6.09 -7.93
CA LEU A 141 9.65 -6.70 -8.45
C LEU A 141 9.90 -7.81 -9.47
N THR A 142 11.12 -7.92 -10.01
CA THR A 142 11.43 -8.87 -11.09
C THR A 142 12.54 -9.87 -10.76
N ALA A 143 13.48 -9.51 -9.88
CA ALA A 143 14.67 -10.30 -9.64
C ALA A 143 14.99 -10.55 -8.17
N ALA A 144 15.15 -9.50 -7.35
CA ALA A 144 15.71 -9.61 -6.01
C ALA A 144 14.81 -8.96 -4.95
N PRO A 145 14.02 -9.74 -4.20
CA PRO A 145 13.15 -9.20 -3.15
C PRO A 145 13.97 -8.43 -2.12
N ARG A 146 13.38 -7.36 -1.59
CA ARG A 146 14.03 -6.50 -0.62
C ARG A 146 13.15 -6.22 0.59
N ILE A 147 13.70 -6.45 1.78
CA ILE A 147 13.12 -6.00 3.04
C ILE A 147 13.84 -4.72 3.43
N LEU A 148 13.06 -3.68 3.73
CA LEU A 148 13.56 -2.43 4.30
C LEU A 148 13.15 -2.37 5.77
N ASN A 149 14.11 -2.11 6.63
CA ASN A 149 13.86 -1.64 7.99
C ASN A 149 13.45 -0.15 7.96
N VAL A 150 13.20 0.46 9.11
CA VAL A 150 12.71 1.85 9.18
C VAL A 150 13.76 2.86 8.74
N GLU A 151 15.05 2.63 9.01
CA GLU A 151 16.15 3.49 8.59
C GLU A 151 16.31 3.47 7.06
N GLU A 152 16.27 2.28 6.47
CA GLU A 152 16.31 2.10 5.01
C GLU A 152 15.06 2.68 4.33
N ALA A 153 13.88 2.48 4.92
CA ALA A 153 12.63 3.04 4.41
C ALA A 153 12.60 4.57 4.45
N LEU A 154 13.22 5.17 5.48
CA LEU A 154 13.39 6.61 5.58
C LEU A 154 14.35 7.14 4.51
N ALA A 155 15.50 6.49 4.34
CA ALA A 155 16.49 6.84 3.32
C ALA A 155 15.93 6.68 1.90
N ALA A 156 15.08 5.68 1.67
CA ALA A 156 14.40 5.43 0.40
C ALA A 156 13.16 6.31 0.18
N GLY A 157 12.83 7.21 1.11
CA GLY A 157 11.67 8.10 0.99
C GLY A 157 10.30 7.42 1.10
N ILE A 158 10.26 6.15 1.50
CA ILE A 158 9.01 5.42 1.72
C ILE A 158 8.26 6.02 2.89
N ILE A 159 8.95 6.35 3.98
CA ILE A 159 8.41 7.05 5.14
C ILE A 159 9.06 8.42 5.32
N HIS A 160 8.37 9.31 6.01
CA HIS A 160 8.86 10.65 6.36
C HIS A 160 9.45 10.71 7.77
N SER A 161 8.98 9.84 8.68
CA SER A 161 9.50 9.73 10.05
C SER A 161 9.14 8.39 10.71
N VAL A 162 9.91 8.06 11.73
CA VAL A 162 9.60 6.97 12.65
C VAL A 162 8.85 7.55 13.83
N ASP A 163 7.69 6.98 14.15
CA ASP A 163 6.81 7.48 15.21
C ASP A 163 6.00 6.33 15.83
N CYS A 164 5.57 6.50 17.05
CA CYS A 164 4.57 5.67 17.71
C CYS A 164 3.26 6.45 17.73
N LEU A 165 2.47 6.40 16.64
CA LEU A 165 1.19 7.09 16.60
C LEU A 165 0.24 6.53 17.65
N GLY A 166 0.15 7.22 18.77
CA GLY A 166 -0.91 7.01 19.74
C GLY A 166 -2.28 7.23 19.10
N MET A 167 -3.32 6.76 19.76
CA MET A 167 -4.69 7.13 19.39
C MET A 167 -5.11 8.33 20.22
N PRO A 168 -5.46 9.48 19.60
CA PRO A 168 -6.06 10.58 20.33
C PRO A 168 -7.33 10.11 21.06
N ALA A 169 -7.57 10.61 22.27
CA ALA A 169 -8.68 10.16 23.10
C ALA A 169 -10.06 10.33 22.45
N GLU A 170 -10.18 11.29 21.54
CA GLU A 170 -11.43 11.60 20.82
C GLU A 170 -11.51 10.96 19.42
N SER A 171 -10.53 10.11 19.05
CA SER A 171 -10.54 9.49 17.71
C SER A 171 -11.57 8.36 17.60
N VAL A 172 -12.31 8.35 16.49
CA VAL A 172 -13.20 7.23 16.15
C VAL A 172 -12.40 6.17 15.41
N ASN A 173 -12.50 4.92 15.85
CA ASN A 173 -11.76 3.81 15.30
C ASN A 173 -12.64 2.92 14.41
N TRP A 174 -12.17 2.68 13.18
CA TRP A 174 -12.80 1.85 12.18
C TRP A 174 -11.85 0.69 11.84
N CYS A 175 -12.33 -0.53 11.80
CA CYS A 175 -11.52 -1.70 11.48
C CYS A 175 -12.06 -2.40 10.23
N VAL A 176 -11.15 -2.82 9.36
CA VAL A 176 -11.43 -3.75 8.26
C VAL A 176 -11.24 -5.17 8.80
N HIS A 177 -12.22 -6.02 8.59
CA HIS A 177 -12.22 -7.41 9.07
C HIS A 177 -12.09 -8.38 7.89
N THR A 178 -11.45 -9.52 8.12
CA THR A 178 -11.34 -10.66 7.19
C THR A 178 -12.51 -11.60 7.36
#